data_829e513becb07f6adc2a9afd10dbc79d
#
_entry.id   829e513becb07f6adc2a9afd10dbc79d
#
_cell.length_a   1.000
_cell.length_b   1.000
_cell.length_c   1.000
_cell.angle_alpha   90.00
_cell.angle_beta   90.00
_cell.angle_gamma   90.00
#
_symmetry.space_group_name_H-M   'P 1'
#
loop_
_entity.id
_entity.type
_entity.pdbx_description
1 polymer ?
#
loop_
_entity_poly.entity_id
_entity_poly.type
_entity_poly.pdbx_seq_one_letter_code
_entity_poly.pdbx_strand_id
1 'polypeptide(L)'
;DDRKVWDINDEYMFGKSLLVAPIAHAQYTPEAVVKVSEEEGWNRDGAKKTKTDVAVDFMETKSTNIYLPAGTLWYDFWTNEKHEGGKEITKETTLDVIPLYVKAGSIIPVGPQVQYATEKPWDHLELKVYAGANGNFILYEDEFDNYNYEKGVYTEIPISWNNTSCKL
;
A
#
# COMPACT_ATOMS: atom_id res chain seq x y z
N ASP A 1 13.15 3.32 -17.90
CA ASP A 1 12.92 1.92 -17.44
C ASP A 1 13.83 1.60 -16.28
N ASP A 2 13.25 1.40 -15.11
CA ASP A 2 13.96 1.02 -13.90
C ASP A 2 14.00 -0.51 -13.81
N ARG A 3 15.14 -1.12 -14.19
CA ARG A 3 15.29 -2.57 -14.24
C ARG A 3 15.32 -3.23 -12.86
N LYS A 4 15.64 -2.46 -11.80
CA LYS A 4 15.74 -2.98 -10.44
C LYS A 4 14.37 -3.49 -9.94
N VAL A 5 13.27 -2.90 -10.40
CA VAL A 5 11.92 -3.33 -10.02
C VAL A 5 11.53 -4.73 -10.51
N TRP A 6 12.26 -5.31 -11.46
CA TRP A 6 11.91 -6.63 -12.02
C TRP A 6 12.25 -7.79 -11.08
N ASP A 7 13.18 -7.56 -10.16
CA ASP A 7 13.64 -8.57 -9.19
C ASP A 7 12.97 -8.41 -7.80
N ILE A 8 12.09 -7.39 -7.65
CA ILE A 8 11.39 -7.12 -6.40
C ILE A 8 10.10 -7.95 -6.38
N ASN A 9 9.90 -8.73 -5.32
CA ASN A 9 8.76 -9.64 -5.18
C ASN A 9 7.93 -9.40 -3.90
N ASP A 10 8.32 -8.43 -3.09
CA ASP A 10 7.71 -8.06 -1.82
C ASP A 10 7.11 -6.64 -1.82
N GLU A 11 7.07 -6.01 -2.99
CA GLU A 11 6.43 -4.71 -3.21
C GLU A 11 5.52 -4.76 -4.43
N TYR A 12 4.45 -3.95 -4.44
CA TYR A 12 3.58 -3.83 -5.61
C TYR A 12 2.90 -2.48 -5.69
N MET A 13 2.48 -2.11 -6.91
CA MET A 13 1.66 -0.92 -7.13
C MET A 13 0.18 -1.26 -6.93
N PHE A 14 -0.48 -0.55 -6.01
CA PHE A 14 -1.92 -0.55 -5.89
C PHE A 14 -2.49 0.61 -6.72
N GLY A 15 -3.05 0.28 -7.85
CA GLY A 15 -3.41 1.26 -8.87
C GLY A 15 -2.18 1.97 -9.45
N LYS A 16 -2.34 3.25 -9.79
CA LYS A 16 -1.28 4.07 -10.42
C LYS A 16 -0.51 4.93 -9.41
N SER A 17 -1.00 5.04 -8.20
CA SER A 17 -0.60 6.06 -7.24
C SER A 17 0.12 5.54 -6.01
N LEU A 18 -0.19 4.32 -5.56
CA LEU A 18 0.30 3.78 -4.30
C LEU A 18 1.29 2.65 -4.53
N LEU A 19 2.46 2.73 -3.90
CA LEU A 19 3.39 1.64 -3.72
C LEU A 19 3.14 1.03 -2.34
N VAL A 20 2.88 -0.26 -2.30
CA VAL A 20 2.63 -1.02 -1.08
C VAL A 20 3.78 -1.98 -0.85
N ALA A 21 4.40 -1.91 0.32
CA ALA A 21 5.48 -2.80 0.72
C ALA A 21 5.05 -3.60 1.98
N PRO A 22 4.25 -4.66 1.82
CA PRO A 22 3.80 -5.46 2.94
C PRO A 22 4.98 -6.19 3.59
N ILE A 23 4.89 -6.42 4.89
CA ILE A 23 5.89 -7.19 5.61
C ILE A 23 5.68 -8.67 5.28
N ALA A 24 6.40 -9.17 4.29
CA ALA A 24 6.26 -10.53 3.76
C ALA A 24 7.00 -11.60 4.57
N HIS A 25 7.86 -11.19 5.52
CA HIS A 25 8.66 -12.08 6.34
C HIS A 25 8.42 -11.84 7.82
N ALA A 26 8.55 -12.90 8.63
CA ALA A 26 8.40 -12.79 10.07
C ALA A 26 9.51 -11.90 10.67
N GLN A 27 9.14 -10.83 11.36
CA GLN A 27 10.07 -9.90 11.99
C GLN A 27 10.27 -10.16 13.48
N TYR A 28 9.26 -10.71 14.16
CA TYR A 28 9.23 -10.85 15.61
C TYR A 28 9.52 -12.28 16.09
N THR A 29 9.39 -13.26 15.22
CA THR A 29 9.67 -14.65 15.55
C THR A 29 10.97 -15.12 14.89
N PRO A 30 11.80 -15.91 15.59
CA PRO A 30 12.98 -16.50 14.97
C PRO A 30 12.61 -17.35 13.75
N GLU A 31 13.45 -17.32 12.72
CA GLU A 31 13.25 -18.07 11.47
C GLU A 31 13.03 -19.58 11.71
N ALA A 32 13.66 -20.14 12.75
CA ALA A 32 13.51 -21.54 13.13
C ALA A 32 12.09 -21.91 13.62
N VAL A 33 11.30 -20.92 14.07
CA VAL A 33 9.90 -21.14 14.52
C VAL A 33 8.93 -21.12 13.32
N VAL A 34 9.34 -20.48 12.24
CA VAL A 34 8.55 -20.33 10.99
C VAL A 34 8.81 -21.45 9.99
N LYS A 35 9.92 -22.17 10.10
CA LYS A 35 10.18 -23.36 9.26
C LYS A 35 9.23 -24.49 9.62
N VAL A 36 8.17 -24.58 8.87
CA VAL A 36 7.40 -25.82 8.76
C VAL A 36 8.32 -26.82 8.05
N SER A 37 8.69 -27.92 8.73
CA SER A 37 9.54 -28.95 8.10
C SER A 37 8.81 -29.49 6.88
N GLU A 38 9.36 -29.29 5.69
CA GLU A 38 8.86 -29.86 4.43
C GLU A 38 8.99 -31.38 4.38
N GLU A 39 9.63 -32.00 5.38
CA GLU A 39 9.93 -33.44 5.40
C GLU A 39 8.80 -34.33 5.90
N GLU A 40 7.71 -33.77 6.41
CA GLU A 40 6.61 -34.58 6.90
C GLU A 40 5.41 -34.46 5.98
N GLY A 41 5.32 -35.42 5.05
CA GLY A 41 4.11 -35.67 4.28
C GLY A 41 2.89 -35.85 5.18
N TRP A 42 1.70 -35.95 4.62
CA TRP A 42 0.36 -36.02 5.21
C TRP A 42 0.14 -36.93 6.45
N ASN A 43 1.17 -37.55 7.02
CA ASN A 43 1.12 -38.32 8.27
C ASN A 43 1.26 -37.41 9.48
N ARG A 44 0.13 -37.00 10.03
CA ARG A 44 0.00 -36.09 11.19
C ARG A 44 0.47 -36.68 12.53
N ASP A 45 0.84 -37.96 12.62
CA ASP A 45 1.06 -38.65 13.89
C ASP A 45 2.51 -38.69 14.38
N GLY A 46 3.45 -38.01 13.73
CA GLY A 46 4.87 -38.06 14.09
C GLY A 46 5.59 -36.74 14.29
N ALA A 47 4.97 -35.59 13.99
CA ALA A 47 5.63 -34.31 14.07
C ALA A 47 6.03 -33.95 15.51
N LYS A 48 7.30 -34.08 15.85
CA LYS A 48 7.89 -33.46 17.03
C LYS A 48 7.78 -31.95 16.88
N LYS A 49 6.70 -31.35 17.40
CA LYS A 49 6.60 -29.93 17.62
C LYS A 49 7.67 -29.52 18.62
N THR A 50 8.80 -29.07 18.15
CA THR A 50 9.76 -28.32 19.00
C THR A 50 9.07 -27.00 19.31
N LYS A 51 8.35 -26.93 20.44
CA LYS A 51 7.94 -25.65 21.02
C LYS A 51 9.22 -24.96 21.50
N THR A 52 9.72 -24.04 20.72
CA THR A 52 10.68 -23.08 21.23
C THR A 52 9.84 -21.96 21.82
N ASP A 53 9.72 -21.91 23.14
CA ASP A 53 9.13 -20.79 23.84
C ASP A 53 10.08 -19.60 23.67
N VAL A 54 9.90 -18.83 22.63
CA VAL A 54 10.62 -17.58 22.41
C VAL A 54 9.74 -16.45 22.93
N ALA A 55 10.26 -15.71 23.88
CA ALA A 55 9.62 -14.48 24.30
C ALA A 55 9.62 -13.49 23.11
N VAL A 56 8.44 -13.09 22.68
CA VAL A 56 8.26 -12.16 21.56
C VAL A 56 7.78 -10.83 22.12
N ASP A 57 8.54 -9.77 21.88
CA ASP A 57 8.13 -8.41 22.21
C ASP A 57 7.58 -7.74 20.96
N PHE A 58 6.25 -7.70 20.83
CA PHE A 58 5.57 -7.05 19.71
C PHE A 58 5.60 -5.51 19.77
N MET A 59 6.08 -4.94 20.88
CA MET A 59 6.26 -3.49 21.02
C MET A 59 7.62 -3.00 20.51
N GLU A 60 8.53 -3.95 20.23
CA GLU A 60 9.83 -3.62 19.64
C GLU A 60 9.65 -3.11 18.22
N THR A 61 10.20 -1.94 17.90
CA THR A 61 10.20 -1.41 16.54
C THR A 61 11.18 -2.19 15.67
N LYS A 62 10.68 -2.73 14.57
CA LYS A 62 11.47 -3.39 13.55
C LYS A 62 11.64 -2.47 12.35
N SER A 63 12.43 -2.87 11.36
CA SER A 63 12.61 -2.12 10.14
C SER A 63 12.63 -3.04 8.92
N THR A 64 12.25 -2.47 7.78
CA THR A 64 12.32 -3.13 6.48
C THR A 64 12.94 -2.19 5.45
N ASN A 65 13.59 -2.76 4.44
CA ASN A 65 14.10 -1.99 3.32
C ASN A 65 13.06 -1.99 2.20
N ILE A 66 12.88 -0.85 1.57
CA ILE A 66 11.88 -0.61 0.54
C ILE A 66 12.57 0.11 -0.62
N TYR A 67 12.37 -0.38 -1.83
CA TYR A 67 12.88 0.27 -3.02
C TYR A 67 11.84 1.21 -3.61
N LEU A 68 12.15 2.49 -3.66
CA LEU A 68 11.31 3.48 -4.32
C LEU A 68 11.69 3.60 -5.79
N PRO A 69 10.82 3.20 -6.75
CA PRO A 69 11.13 3.22 -8.18
C PRO A 69 11.58 4.59 -8.69
N ALA A 70 12.55 4.58 -9.61
CA ALA A 70 13.16 5.78 -10.17
C ALA A 70 12.18 6.61 -11.02
N GLY A 71 12.55 7.88 -11.28
CA GLY A 71 11.85 8.77 -12.20
C GLY A 71 10.74 9.62 -11.59
N THR A 72 10.54 9.55 -10.29
CA THR A 72 9.55 10.37 -9.58
C THR A 72 9.97 10.61 -8.13
N LEU A 73 9.27 11.53 -7.47
CA LEU A 73 9.29 11.66 -6.02
C LEU A 73 8.20 10.76 -5.42
N TRP A 74 8.43 10.31 -4.20
CA TRP A 74 7.53 9.52 -3.40
C TRP A 74 7.26 10.18 -2.06
N TYR A 75 6.05 10.01 -1.54
CA TYR A 75 5.65 10.50 -0.23
C TYR A 75 5.25 9.32 0.64
N ASP A 76 5.81 9.23 1.82
CA ASP A 76 5.29 8.33 2.83
C ASP A 76 3.83 8.71 3.14
N PHE A 77 2.90 7.78 2.97
CA PHE A 77 1.46 8.04 3.12
C PHE A 77 1.08 8.47 4.54
N TRP A 78 1.82 7.96 5.54
CA TRP A 78 1.50 8.18 6.95
C TRP A 78 2.13 9.46 7.50
N THR A 79 3.34 9.77 7.09
CA THR A 79 4.12 10.89 7.63
C THR A 79 4.19 12.10 6.69
N ASN A 80 3.84 11.93 5.41
CA ASN A 80 4.05 12.88 4.32
C ASN A 80 5.53 13.22 4.06
N GLU A 81 6.46 12.44 4.60
CA GLU A 81 7.89 12.60 4.31
C GLU A 81 8.15 12.34 2.82
N LYS A 82 8.99 13.20 2.24
CA LYS A 82 9.31 13.16 0.81
C LYS A 82 10.61 12.43 0.56
N HIS A 83 10.60 11.51 -0.39
CA HIS A 83 11.75 10.74 -0.83
C HIS A 83 11.94 10.84 -2.34
N GLU A 84 13.20 10.83 -2.77
CA GLU A 84 13.52 10.67 -4.19
C GLU A 84 13.43 9.21 -4.58
N GLY A 85 12.92 8.92 -5.77
CA GLY A 85 12.95 7.57 -6.33
C GLY A 85 14.35 7.14 -6.81
N GLY A 86 14.48 5.87 -7.18
CA GLY A 86 15.71 5.24 -7.64
C GLY A 86 16.63 4.78 -6.51
N LYS A 87 16.14 4.72 -5.27
CA LYS A 87 16.92 4.31 -4.11
C LYS A 87 16.12 3.43 -3.15
N GLU A 88 16.86 2.67 -2.38
CA GLU A 88 16.34 1.91 -1.25
C GLU A 88 16.33 2.80 -0.01
N ILE A 89 15.30 2.70 0.78
CA ILE A 89 15.13 3.36 2.07
C ILE A 89 14.86 2.32 3.16
N THR A 90 15.25 2.63 4.38
CA THR A 90 14.91 1.82 5.54
C THR A 90 13.74 2.47 6.26
N LYS A 91 12.63 1.73 6.42
CA LYS A 91 11.44 2.17 7.13
C LYS A 91 11.29 1.41 8.43
N GLU A 92 11.15 2.15 9.53
CA GLU A 92 10.70 1.57 10.80
C GLU A 92 9.24 1.11 10.67
N THR A 93 8.97 -0.09 11.13
CA THR A 93 7.67 -0.74 11.05
C THR A 93 7.20 -1.20 12.41
N THR A 94 5.95 -0.93 12.70
CA THR A 94 5.20 -1.48 13.83
C THR A 94 4.15 -2.45 13.29
N LEU A 95 3.55 -3.26 14.16
CA LEU A 95 2.56 -4.28 13.73
C LEU A 95 1.31 -3.70 13.06
N ASP A 96 0.98 -2.46 13.36
CA ASP A 96 -0.24 -1.78 12.92
C ASP A 96 -0.04 -0.94 11.65
N VAL A 97 1.19 -0.86 11.12
CA VAL A 97 1.52 0.01 9.97
C VAL A 97 2.09 -0.80 8.82
N ILE A 98 1.39 -0.79 7.70
CA ILE A 98 1.91 -1.27 6.41
C ILE A 98 2.59 -0.08 5.73
N PRO A 99 3.88 -0.18 5.31
CA PRO A 99 4.53 0.87 4.55
C PRO A 99 3.80 1.14 3.23
N LEU A 100 3.40 2.40 3.05
CA LEU A 100 2.71 2.90 1.87
C LEU A 100 3.39 4.16 1.38
N TYR A 101 3.64 4.24 0.08
CA TYR A 101 4.22 5.42 -0.55
C TYR A 101 3.36 5.91 -1.69
N VAL A 102 3.21 7.21 -1.80
CA VAL A 102 2.40 7.85 -2.83
C VAL A 102 3.29 8.52 -3.86
N LYS A 103 3.05 8.23 -5.10
CA LYS A 103 3.76 8.84 -6.23
C LYS A 103 3.41 10.33 -6.36
N ALA A 104 4.41 11.19 -6.60
CA ALA A 104 4.17 12.59 -6.91
C ALA A 104 3.26 12.76 -8.15
N GLY A 105 2.39 13.75 -8.11
CA GLY A 105 1.34 13.98 -9.11
C GLY A 105 0.05 13.19 -8.82
N SER A 106 0.02 12.35 -7.80
CA SER A 106 -1.20 11.61 -7.46
C SER A 106 -2.24 12.50 -6.78
N ILE A 107 -3.50 12.24 -7.11
CA ILE A 107 -4.68 12.78 -6.45
C ILE A 107 -5.42 11.61 -5.83
N ILE A 108 -5.57 11.61 -4.52
CA ILE A 108 -6.24 10.54 -3.77
C ILE A 108 -7.47 11.12 -3.09
N PRO A 109 -8.67 10.79 -3.57
CA PRO A 109 -9.89 11.11 -2.87
C PRO A 109 -10.03 10.26 -1.61
N VAL A 110 -10.40 10.89 -0.51
CA VAL A 110 -10.67 10.25 0.77
C VAL A 110 -12.10 10.57 1.17
N GLY A 111 -12.90 9.53 1.30
CA GLY A 111 -14.29 9.63 1.72
C GLY A 111 -14.45 9.74 3.24
N PRO A 112 -15.69 9.81 3.72
CA PRO A 112 -15.99 9.81 5.15
C PRO A 112 -15.55 8.48 5.81
N GLN A 113 -15.31 8.52 7.12
CA GLN A 113 -15.09 7.30 7.87
C GLN A 113 -16.37 6.47 7.94
N VAL A 114 -16.29 5.25 7.40
CA VAL A 114 -17.42 4.31 7.28
C VAL A 114 -16.97 2.90 7.64
N GLN A 115 -17.92 2.06 8.06
CA GLN A 115 -17.66 0.63 8.29
C GLN A 115 -17.83 -0.21 7.01
N TYR A 116 -18.67 0.25 6.07
CA TYR A 116 -18.87 -0.37 4.75
C TYR A 116 -19.20 0.72 3.71
N ALA A 117 -18.92 0.44 2.44
CA ALA A 117 -18.88 1.42 1.36
C ALA A 117 -20.18 2.24 1.16
N THR A 118 -21.35 1.66 1.46
CA THR A 118 -22.66 2.30 1.26
C THR A 118 -23.28 2.84 2.55
N GLU A 119 -22.51 2.93 3.64
CA GLU A 119 -23.03 3.41 4.94
C GLU A 119 -23.47 4.89 4.90
N LYS A 120 -22.72 5.71 4.18
CA LYS A 120 -22.99 7.15 4.08
C LYS A 120 -22.83 7.62 2.64
N PRO A 121 -23.58 8.64 2.20
CA PRO A 121 -23.33 9.27 0.90
C PRO A 121 -21.93 9.93 0.89
N TRP A 122 -21.30 9.96 -0.26
CA TRP A 122 -19.98 10.55 -0.47
C TRP A 122 -20.08 12.01 -0.93
N ASP A 123 -20.91 12.78 -0.25
CA ASP A 123 -21.18 14.20 -0.51
C ASP A 123 -20.04 15.13 -0.06
N HIS A 124 -19.12 14.62 0.75
CA HIS A 124 -17.91 15.33 1.17
C HIS A 124 -16.67 14.48 0.95
N LEU A 125 -15.81 14.88 0.00
CA LEU A 125 -14.53 14.23 -0.27
C LEU A 125 -13.37 15.16 0.08
N GLU A 126 -12.38 14.62 0.77
CA GLU A 126 -11.07 15.24 0.90
C GLU A 126 -10.20 14.81 -0.30
N LEU A 127 -9.63 15.76 -1.03
CA LEU A 127 -8.70 15.48 -2.11
C LEU A 127 -7.25 15.69 -1.63
N LYS A 128 -6.51 14.61 -1.43
CA LYS A 128 -5.08 14.67 -1.10
C LYS A 128 -4.26 14.75 -2.39
N VAL A 129 -3.58 15.88 -2.60
CA VAL A 129 -2.74 16.12 -3.77
C VAL A 129 -1.27 16.02 -3.38
N TYR A 130 -0.54 15.13 -4.03
CA TYR A 130 0.88 14.93 -3.80
C TYR A 130 1.70 15.67 -4.86
N ALA A 131 2.19 16.85 -4.52
CA ALA A 131 2.87 17.73 -5.44
C ALA A 131 4.20 17.15 -5.99
N GLY A 132 4.80 17.81 -7.00
CA GLY A 132 6.07 17.40 -7.61
C GLY A 132 5.94 16.91 -9.05
N ALA A 133 4.73 16.63 -9.51
CA ALA A 133 4.38 16.35 -10.90
C ALA A 133 2.94 16.78 -11.19
N ASN A 134 2.60 16.93 -12.47
CA ASN A 134 1.20 17.08 -12.87
C ASN A 134 0.46 15.75 -12.67
N GLY A 135 -0.82 15.83 -12.37
CA GLY A 135 -1.63 14.63 -12.12
C GLY A 135 -3.04 14.74 -12.67
N ASN A 136 -3.61 13.57 -12.89
CA ASN A 136 -5.02 13.44 -13.29
C ASN A 136 -5.65 12.27 -12.56
N PHE A 137 -6.90 12.43 -12.18
CA PHE A 137 -7.73 11.41 -11.58
C PHE A 137 -9.16 11.51 -12.13
N ILE A 138 -9.81 10.39 -12.34
CA ILE A 138 -11.23 10.35 -12.68
C ILE A 138 -11.94 9.70 -11.53
N LEU A 139 -12.80 10.45 -10.85
CA LEU A 139 -13.71 9.89 -9.87
C LEU A 139 -14.90 9.33 -10.63
N TYR A 140 -15.11 8.04 -10.49
CA TYR A 140 -16.21 7.31 -11.09
C TYR A 140 -17.25 6.98 -10.03
N GLU A 141 -18.51 7.22 -10.34
CA GLU A 141 -19.64 6.89 -9.47
C GLU A 141 -20.78 6.27 -10.29
N ASP A 142 -21.39 5.24 -9.75
CA ASP A 142 -22.57 4.58 -10.30
C ASP A 142 -23.57 4.19 -9.17
N GLU A 143 -24.55 3.40 -9.47
CA GLU A 143 -25.57 2.95 -8.51
C GLU A 143 -25.15 1.71 -7.68
N PHE A 144 -23.87 1.28 -7.72
CA PHE A 144 -23.24 0.17 -7.01
C PHE A 144 -23.73 -1.24 -7.32
N ASP A 145 -24.97 -1.59 -6.97
CA ASP A 145 -25.46 -2.98 -6.90
C ASP A 145 -26.23 -3.43 -8.14
N ASN A 146 -26.03 -2.78 -9.28
CA ASN A 146 -26.74 -3.12 -10.51
C ASN A 146 -25.86 -2.98 -11.75
N TYR A 147 -26.41 -3.33 -12.93
CA TYR A 147 -25.73 -3.24 -14.23
C TYR A 147 -26.16 -2.03 -15.06
N ASN A 148 -26.73 -0.99 -14.44
CA ASN A 148 -27.18 0.19 -15.19
C ASN A 148 -26.00 0.99 -15.76
N TYR A 149 -24.80 0.87 -15.19
CA TYR A 149 -23.56 1.43 -15.75
C TYR A 149 -23.31 0.98 -17.21
N GLU A 150 -23.67 -0.26 -17.59
CA GLU A 150 -23.60 -0.75 -18.97
C GLU A 150 -24.52 0.01 -19.92
N LYS A 151 -25.55 0.67 -19.37
CA LYS A 151 -26.51 1.53 -20.11
C LYS A 151 -26.14 3.01 -20.03
N GLY A 152 -24.95 3.34 -19.48
CA GLY A 152 -24.48 4.70 -19.33
C GLY A 152 -25.00 5.44 -18.09
N VAL A 153 -25.54 4.73 -17.10
CA VAL A 153 -25.97 5.33 -15.83
C VAL A 153 -24.78 5.34 -14.86
N TYR A 154 -23.89 6.28 -15.07
CA TYR A 154 -22.72 6.56 -14.21
C TYR A 154 -22.29 8.01 -14.41
N THR A 155 -21.44 8.48 -13.52
CA THR A 155 -20.81 9.80 -13.56
C THR A 155 -19.29 9.66 -13.51
N GLU A 156 -18.61 10.40 -14.38
CA GLU A 156 -17.16 10.58 -14.31
C GLU A 156 -16.84 12.03 -14.00
N ILE A 157 -16.09 12.26 -12.95
CA ILE A 157 -15.64 13.59 -12.55
C ILE A 157 -14.13 13.68 -12.78
N PRO A 158 -13.66 14.30 -13.88
CA PRO A 158 -12.25 14.46 -14.13
C PRO A 158 -11.66 15.53 -13.21
N ILE A 159 -10.58 15.19 -12.52
CA ILE A 159 -9.83 16.05 -11.61
C ILE A 159 -8.40 16.13 -12.12
N SER A 160 -7.83 17.33 -12.24
CA SER A 160 -6.49 17.51 -12.71
C SER A 160 -5.70 18.47 -11.83
N TRP A 161 -4.46 18.11 -11.53
CA TRP A 161 -3.52 18.90 -10.79
C TRP A 161 -2.43 19.46 -11.70
N ASN A 162 -2.29 20.78 -11.73
CA ASN A 162 -1.18 21.46 -12.40
C ASN A 162 -0.15 21.88 -11.35
N ASN A 163 0.98 21.18 -11.34
CA ASN A 163 2.03 21.38 -10.36
C ASN A 163 2.73 22.76 -10.46
N THR A 164 2.83 23.32 -11.67
CA THR A 164 3.49 24.61 -11.89
C THR A 164 2.66 25.78 -11.35
N SER A 165 1.35 25.75 -11.55
CA SER A 165 0.44 26.79 -11.09
C SER A 165 -0.16 26.50 -9.71
N CYS A 166 0.11 25.31 -9.13
CA CYS A 166 -0.49 24.83 -7.89
C CYS A 166 -2.03 24.92 -7.90
N LYS A 167 -2.64 24.48 -9.00
CA LYS A 167 -4.09 24.49 -9.18
C LYS A 167 -4.64 23.10 -9.42
N LEU A 168 -5.72 22.83 -8.73
CA LEU A 168 -6.60 21.69 -8.91
C LEU A 168 -7.78 22.09 -9.80
#